data_ad7e0945cb728fbd959cf16fb7cef3e8
#
_entry.id   ad7e0945cb728fbd959cf16fb7cef3e8
#
_cell.length_a   1.000
_cell.length_b   1.000
_cell.length_c   1.000
_cell.angle_alpha   90.00
_cell.angle_beta   90.00
_cell.angle_gamma   90.00
#
_symmetry.space_group_name_H-M   'P 1'
#
loop_
_entity.id
_entity.type
_entity.pdbx_description
1 polymer ?
#
loop_
_entity_poly.entity_id
_entity_poly.type
_entity_poly.pdbx_seq_one_letter_code
_entity_poly.pdbx_strand_id
1 'polypeptide(L)'
;MRIISLLILLLFIGTGSFAQKMIGYGGELSVLSAKPNVRIWTSKTTGFEFFGGIAAEVGDFKPNDMEIGFKYLKAIMYNRTDRTYFGLVGKWKMVNVYGETQKTSLPIPGILIGKEWYSKRINRKGFAIELGYQYGVKEFNVQNHLLQTKETFEEFPLILNLRYSFYKKR
;
A
#
# COMPACT_ATOMS: atom_id res chain seq x y z
N MET A 1 24.45 7.66 6.67
CA MET A 1 23.51 8.04 5.59
C MET A 1 23.96 7.66 4.18
N ARG A 2 25.21 7.82 3.75
CA ARG A 2 25.66 7.52 2.36
C ARG A 2 25.54 6.05 1.94
N ILE A 3 25.74 5.08 2.83
CA ILE A 3 25.66 3.64 2.53
C ILE A 3 24.24 3.19 2.23
N ILE A 4 23.25 3.73 2.92
CA ILE A 4 21.83 3.42 2.70
C ILE A 4 21.37 3.93 1.34
N SER A 5 21.82 5.13 0.94
CA SER A 5 21.53 5.69 -0.39
C SER A 5 22.14 4.85 -1.51
N LEU A 6 23.34 4.29 -1.31
CA LEU A 6 24.00 3.43 -2.28
C LEU A 6 23.30 2.07 -2.43
N LEU A 7 22.84 1.51 -1.31
CA LEU A 7 22.06 0.25 -1.30
C LEU A 7 20.70 0.42 -2.00
N ILE A 8 20.04 1.55 -1.79
CA ILE A 8 18.78 1.90 -2.49
C ILE A 8 19.05 2.07 -3.99
N LEU A 9 20.13 2.74 -4.37
CA LEU A 9 20.52 2.93 -5.78
C LEU A 9 20.85 1.59 -6.46
N LEU A 10 21.58 0.69 -5.79
CA LEU A 10 21.91 -0.66 -6.29
C LEU A 10 20.67 -1.55 -6.48
N LEU A 11 19.65 -1.42 -5.61
CA LEU A 11 18.36 -2.10 -5.77
C LEU A 11 17.60 -1.64 -7.04
N PHE A 12 17.80 -0.40 -7.48
CA PHE A 12 17.19 0.14 -8.70
C PHE A 12 17.94 -0.23 -9.99
N ILE A 13 19.25 -0.42 -9.94
CA ILE A 13 20.09 -0.67 -11.13
C ILE A 13 20.04 -2.15 -11.58
N GLY A 14 19.69 -3.07 -10.70
CA GLY A 14 19.80 -4.52 -10.93
C GLY A 14 18.74 -5.18 -11.84
N THR A 15 17.92 -4.45 -12.62
CA THR A 15 16.78 -5.05 -13.33
C THR A 15 16.65 -4.69 -14.80
N GLY A 16 17.78 -4.67 -15.51
CA GLY A 16 17.81 -4.44 -16.96
C GLY A 16 17.35 -5.64 -17.82
N SER A 17 16.26 -6.31 -17.46
CA SER A 17 15.60 -7.26 -18.37
C SER A 17 14.29 -6.62 -18.87
N PHE A 18 14.27 -6.20 -20.12
CA PHE A 18 13.09 -5.66 -20.83
C PHE A 18 12.01 -6.74 -21.03
N ALA A 19 11.51 -7.30 -19.94
CA ALA A 19 10.37 -8.19 -19.95
C ALA A 19 9.07 -7.38 -19.95
N GLN A 20 8.14 -7.78 -20.77
CA GLN A 20 6.80 -7.25 -21.01
C GLN A 20 6.20 -6.47 -19.83
N LYS A 21 6.14 -5.15 -19.98
CA LYS A 21 5.47 -4.28 -19.00
C LYS A 21 3.98 -4.64 -18.93
N MET A 22 3.51 -4.93 -17.73
CA MET A 22 2.10 -5.14 -17.46
C MET A 22 1.60 -4.00 -16.59
N ILE A 23 0.57 -3.30 -17.03
CA ILE A 23 -0.07 -2.25 -16.24
C ILE A 23 -1.46 -2.75 -15.85
N GLY A 24 -1.73 -2.79 -14.57
CA GLY A 24 -3.01 -3.18 -13.99
C GLY A 24 -3.69 -1.98 -13.34
N TYR A 25 -4.97 -1.81 -13.64
CA TYR A 25 -5.85 -0.85 -12.97
C TYR A 25 -6.89 -1.62 -12.18
N GLY A 26 -7.16 -1.21 -10.96
CA GLY A 26 -8.09 -1.95 -10.15
C GLY A 26 -8.47 -1.28 -8.85
N GLY A 27 -8.99 -2.10 -7.96
CA GLY A 27 -9.34 -1.73 -6.60
C GLY A 27 -8.76 -2.72 -5.59
N GLU A 28 -8.51 -2.23 -4.42
CA GLU A 28 -8.08 -2.95 -3.25
C GLU A 28 -9.06 -2.69 -2.11
N LEU A 29 -9.51 -3.76 -1.49
CA LEU A 29 -10.27 -3.72 -0.25
C LEU A 29 -9.34 -4.19 0.87
N SER A 30 -9.23 -3.40 1.89
CA SER A 30 -8.58 -3.75 3.15
C SER A 30 -9.62 -3.81 4.25
N VAL A 31 -9.22 -4.25 5.44
CA VAL A 31 -10.14 -4.33 6.61
C VAL A 31 -10.84 -2.99 6.87
N LEU A 32 -10.17 -1.89 6.61
CA LEU A 32 -10.63 -0.55 6.99
C LEU A 32 -10.67 0.44 5.81
N SER A 33 -10.42 0.00 4.57
CA SER A 33 -10.34 0.94 3.46
C SER A 33 -10.66 0.31 2.11
N ALA A 34 -11.17 1.15 1.21
CA ALA A 34 -11.36 0.82 -0.20
C ALA A 34 -10.53 1.80 -1.05
N LYS A 35 -9.70 1.26 -1.93
CA LYS A 35 -8.69 2.03 -2.65
C LYS A 35 -8.64 1.65 -4.13
N PRO A 36 -8.84 2.60 -5.05
CA PRO A 36 -8.33 2.45 -6.40
C PRO A 36 -6.81 2.33 -6.42
N ASN A 37 -6.30 1.51 -7.31
CA ASN A 37 -4.86 1.32 -7.46
C ASN A 37 -4.43 1.16 -8.91
N VAL A 38 -3.14 1.45 -9.14
CA VAL A 38 -2.44 1.19 -10.39
C VAL A 38 -1.19 0.39 -10.06
N ARG A 39 -1.10 -0.84 -10.59
CA ARG A 39 0.06 -1.72 -10.43
C ARG A 39 0.79 -1.86 -11.74
N ILE A 40 2.11 -1.63 -11.70
CA ILE A 40 3.00 -1.70 -12.85
C ILE A 40 4.06 -2.77 -12.58
N TRP A 41 4.02 -3.85 -13.35
CA TRP A 41 5.11 -4.81 -13.37
C TRP A 41 6.11 -4.40 -14.45
N THR A 42 7.27 -3.92 -14.03
CA THR A 42 8.35 -3.47 -14.93
C THR A 42 9.17 -4.65 -15.46
N SER A 43 9.16 -5.76 -14.72
CA SER A 43 9.79 -7.01 -15.13
C SER A 43 8.94 -8.20 -14.64
N LYS A 44 9.40 -9.43 -14.91
CA LYS A 44 8.78 -10.64 -14.37
C LYS A 44 8.76 -10.66 -12.84
N THR A 45 9.76 -10.03 -12.21
CA THR A 45 10.00 -10.13 -10.78
C THR A 45 9.84 -8.80 -10.03
N THR A 46 9.76 -7.66 -10.71
CA THR A 46 9.72 -6.35 -10.05
C THR A 46 8.49 -5.59 -10.46
N GLY A 47 7.77 -5.06 -9.49
CA GLY A 47 6.58 -4.24 -9.69
C GLY A 47 6.47 -3.09 -8.69
N PHE A 48 5.64 -2.15 -9.07
CA PHE A 48 5.27 -1.00 -8.26
C PHE A 48 3.75 -0.87 -8.24
N GLU A 49 3.21 -0.44 -7.14
CA GLU A 49 1.79 -0.11 -7.02
C GLU A 49 1.63 1.24 -6.36
N PHE A 50 0.74 2.04 -6.93
CA PHE A 50 0.27 3.28 -6.35
C PHE A 50 -1.21 3.12 -6.00
N PHE A 51 -1.60 3.58 -4.85
CA PHE A 51 -2.96 3.52 -4.37
C PHE A 51 -3.35 4.78 -3.62
N GLY A 52 -4.63 5.05 -3.58
CA GLY A 52 -5.17 6.14 -2.77
C GLY A 52 -6.65 5.89 -2.56
N GLY A 53 -7.20 6.30 -1.43
CA GLY A 53 -8.60 6.06 -1.13
C GLY A 53 -9.03 6.61 0.21
N ILE A 54 -10.19 6.15 0.63
CA ILE A 54 -10.82 6.53 1.88
C ILE A 54 -10.59 5.40 2.89
N ALA A 55 -10.14 5.76 4.07
CA ALA A 55 -9.97 4.86 5.20
C ALA A 55 -11.00 5.15 6.29
N ALA A 56 -11.43 4.12 7.00
CA ALA A 56 -12.23 4.23 8.20
C ALA A 56 -11.37 3.90 9.43
N GLU A 57 -11.69 4.48 10.56
CA GLU A 57 -11.09 4.12 11.84
C GLU A 57 -11.72 2.86 12.42
N VAL A 58 -10.93 2.09 13.17
CA VAL A 58 -11.45 0.94 13.93
C VAL A 58 -12.39 1.44 15.02
N GLY A 59 -13.68 1.09 14.93
CA GLY A 59 -14.71 1.48 15.90
C GLY A 59 -15.58 2.67 15.48
N ASP A 60 -15.17 3.48 14.53
CA ASP A 60 -15.93 4.59 14.03
C ASP A 60 -15.93 4.53 12.48
N PHE A 61 -17.00 3.98 11.90
CA PHE A 61 -17.14 3.87 10.43
C PHE A 61 -17.37 5.22 9.74
N LYS A 62 -16.69 6.27 10.20
CA LYS A 62 -16.74 7.57 9.53
C LYS A 62 -15.69 7.60 8.43
N PRO A 63 -16.08 7.68 7.16
CA PRO A 63 -15.16 7.71 6.02
C PRO A 63 -14.51 9.09 5.86
N ASN A 64 -13.78 9.55 6.86
CA ASN A 64 -13.21 10.90 6.87
C ASN A 64 -11.70 10.92 6.61
N ASP A 65 -11.05 9.77 6.66
CA ASP A 65 -9.61 9.68 6.49
C ASP A 65 -9.25 9.36 5.05
N MET A 66 -8.32 10.11 4.52
CA MET A 66 -7.73 9.84 3.20
C MET A 66 -6.38 9.16 3.38
N GLU A 67 -6.14 8.13 2.59
CA GLU A 67 -4.82 7.52 2.51
C GLU A 67 -4.31 7.47 1.08
N ILE A 68 -3.01 7.72 0.93
CA ILE A 68 -2.28 7.54 -0.33
C ILE A 68 -1.01 6.74 -0.03
N GLY A 69 -0.55 5.97 -0.99
CA GLY A 69 0.68 5.23 -0.78
C GLY A 69 1.19 4.53 -2.03
N PHE A 70 2.31 3.85 -1.80
CA PHE A 70 2.95 3.04 -2.82
C PHE A 70 3.41 1.71 -2.23
N LYS A 71 3.56 0.71 -3.11
CA LYS A 71 4.17 -0.58 -2.78
C LYS A 71 5.29 -0.85 -3.80
N TYR A 72 6.45 -1.27 -3.30
CA TYR A 72 7.47 -1.93 -4.09
C TYR A 72 7.30 -3.43 -3.95
N LEU A 73 7.21 -4.15 -5.06
CA LEU A 73 6.88 -5.57 -5.09
C LEU A 73 8.01 -6.36 -5.75
N LYS A 74 8.45 -7.41 -5.06
CA LYS A 74 9.46 -8.35 -5.58
C LYS A 74 8.88 -9.74 -5.64
N ALA A 75 8.68 -10.28 -6.84
CA ALA A 75 8.20 -11.64 -7.01
C ALA A 75 9.29 -12.66 -6.63
N ILE A 76 8.89 -13.60 -5.79
CA ILE A 76 9.69 -14.73 -5.33
C ILE A 76 9.44 -15.91 -6.26
N MET A 77 8.19 -16.10 -6.66
CA MET A 77 7.77 -17.13 -7.63
C MET A 77 6.91 -16.48 -8.71
N TYR A 78 7.13 -16.90 -9.94
CA TYR A 78 6.41 -16.42 -11.10
C TYR A 78 6.06 -17.57 -12.04
N ASN A 79 4.76 -17.75 -12.26
CA ASN A 79 4.20 -18.68 -13.24
C ASN A 79 3.35 -17.91 -14.28
N ARG A 80 2.89 -18.61 -15.31
CA ARG A 80 2.01 -17.99 -16.32
C ARG A 80 0.66 -17.57 -15.74
N THR A 81 0.21 -18.21 -14.67
CA THR A 81 -1.13 -18.05 -14.08
C THR A 81 -1.12 -17.42 -12.71
N ASP A 82 0.01 -17.35 -12.06
CA ASP A 82 0.13 -16.79 -10.70
C ASP A 82 1.52 -16.20 -10.44
N ARG A 83 1.57 -15.38 -9.38
CA ARG A 83 2.77 -14.75 -8.89
C ARG A 83 2.69 -14.62 -7.37
N THR A 84 3.72 -15.11 -6.69
CA THR A 84 3.91 -14.86 -5.26
C THR A 84 5.00 -13.81 -5.09
N TYR A 85 4.77 -12.82 -4.26
CA TYR A 85 5.68 -11.69 -4.10
C TYR A 85 5.75 -11.22 -2.66
N PHE A 86 6.87 -10.60 -2.34
CA PHE A 86 7.09 -9.80 -1.15
C PHE A 86 6.95 -8.32 -1.50
N GLY A 87 6.46 -7.50 -0.58
CA GLY A 87 6.28 -6.06 -0.80
C GLY A 87 6.75 -5.21 0.37
N LEU A 88 7.32 -4.06 0.02
CA LEU A 88 7.52 -2.95 0.95
C LEU A 88 6.41 -1.94 0.70
N VAL A 89 5.78 -1.48 1.76
CA VAL A 89 4.66 -0.54 1.72
C VAL A 89 5.07 0.76 2.38
N GLY A 90 4.76 1.87 1.73
CA GLY A 90 4.79 3.19 2.33
C GLY A 90 3.47 3.88 2.07
N LYS A 91 2.76 4.25 3.12
CA LYS A 91 1.53 5.02 2.99
C LYS A 91 1.51 6.23 3.90
N TRP A 92 0.74 7.22 3.52
CA TRP A 92 0.42 8.39 4.31
C TRP A 92 -1.08 8.42 4.53
N LYS A 93 -1.49 8.46 5.78
CA LYS A 93 -2.87 8.60 6.20
C LYS A 93 -3.07 10.03 6.72
N MET A 94 -4.09 10.70 6.19
CA MET A 94 -4.52 12.01 6.68
C MET A 94 -5.67 11.77 7.67
N VAL A 95 -5.43 12.10 8.93
CA VAL A 95 -6.38 11.90 10.03
C VAL A 95 -6.96 13.25 10.44
N ASN A 96 -8.29 13.33 10.56
CA ASN A 96 -8.95 14.46 11.16
C ASN A 96 -8.97 14.24 12.69
N VAL A 97 -8.25 15.07 13.43
CA VAL A 97 -8.31 15.02 14.89
C VAL A 97 -9.61 15.64 15.37
N TYR A 98 -10.35 14.90 16.21
CA TYR A 98 -11.61 15.37 16.77
C TYR A 98 -11.40 16.71 17.53
N GLY A 99 -12.18 17.73 17.15
CA GLY A 99 -12.16 19.05 17.80
C GLY A 99 -11.13 20.04 17.25
N GLU A 100 -10.22 19.63 16.37
CA GLU A 100 -9.29 20.54 15.71
C GLU A 100 -9.60 20.67 14.20
N THR A 101 -9.49 21.92 13.72
CA THR A 101 -9.47 22.21 12.27
C THR A 101 -8.19 21.74 11.59
N GLN A 102 -7.28 21.09 12.30
CA GLN A 102 -6.00 20.65 11.78
C GLN A 102 -6.01 19.18 11.35
N LYS A 103 -5.76 18.98 10.06
CA LYS A 103 -5.45 17.68 9.49
C LYS A 103 -4.01 17.33 9.79
N THR A 104 -3.78 16.18 10.36
CA THR A 104 -2.41 15.67 10.53
C THR A 104 -2.15 14.50 9.60
N SER A 105 -0.89 14.31 9.20
CA SER A 105 -0.47 13.19 8.37
C SER A 105 0.38 12.22 9.17
N LEU A 106 0.15 10.94 8.96
CA LEU A 106 0.90 9.86 9.58
C LEU A 106 1.56 9.00 8.50
N PRO A 107 2.90 8.95 8.45
CA PRO A 107 3.61 7.99 7.61
C PRO A 107 3.54 6.59 8.23
N ILE A 108 3.18 5.60 7.44
CA ILE A 108 2.98 4.22 7.88
C ILE A 108 3.79 3.30 6.97
N PRO A 109 5.00 2.90 7.39
CA PRO A 109 5.77 1.86 6.71
C PRO A 109 5.18 0.48 7.01
N GLY A 110 5.36 -0.43 6.06
CA GLY A 110 4.91 -1.81 6.21
C GLY A 110 5.61 -2.78 5.27
N ILE A 111 5.41 -4.05 5.56
CA ILE A 111 5.89 -5.17 4.75
C ILE A 111 4.72 -6.12 4.50
N LEU A 112 4.71 -6.75 3.35
CA LEU A 112 3.68 -7.73 3.01
C LEU A 112 4.22 -8.89 2.18
N ILE A 113 3.47 -9.98 2.20
CA ILE A 113 3.55 -11.07 1.24
C ILE A 113 2.20 -11.16 0.53
N GLY A 114 2.23 -11.41 -0.77
CA GLY A 114 1.01 -11.52 -1.55
C GLY A 114 1.09 -12.61 -2.60
N LYS A 115 -0.08 -13.12 -2.96
CA LYS A 115 -0.23 -14.02 -4.10
C LYS A 115 -1.28 -13.45 -5.03
N GLU A 116 -0.93 -13.35 -6.30
CA GLU A 116 -1.77 -12.84 -7.37
C GLU A 116 -2.00 -13.92 -8.42
N TRP A 117 -3.25 -14.15 -8.79
CA TRP A 117 -3.69 -15.09 -9.82
C TRP A 117 -4.17 -14.35 -11.04
N TYR A 118 -3.85 -14.84 -12.23
CA TYR A 118 -4.20 -14.24 -13.51
C TYR A 118 -5.12 -15.12 -14.34
N SER A 119 -6.10 -14.52 -14.98
CA SER A 119 -6.88 -15.20 -16.02
C SER A 119 -5.99 -15.49 -17.24
N LYS A 120 -6.18 -16.65 -17.86
CA LYS A 120 -5.47 -17.07 -19.10
C LYS A 120 -5.88 -16.29 -20.35
N ARG A 121 -6.95 -15.47 -20.30
CA ARG A 121 -7.48 -14.72 -21.44
C ARG A 121 -6.64 -13.48 -21.78
N ILE A 122 -6.84 -12.95 -23.02
CA ILE A 122 -6.12 -11.80 -23.56
C ILE A 122 -6.22 -10.55 -22.66
N ASN A 123 -7.39 -10.29 -22.09
CA ASN A 123 -7.58 -9.28 -21.05
C ASN A 123 -7.39 -9.95 -19.69
N ARG A 124 -6.18 -9.92 -19.19
CA ARG A 124 -5.84 -10.58 -17.94
C ARG A 124 -6.51 -9.87 -16.76
N LYS A 125 -7.46 -10.54 -16.18
CA LYS A 125 -7.99 -10.17 -14.86
C LYS A 125 -7.06 -10.79 -13.82
N GLY A 126 -6.68 -10.00 -12.82
CA GLY A 126 -5.87 -10.45 -11.69
C GLY A 126 -6.66 -10.32 -10.41
N PHE A 127 -6.56 -11.33 -9.58
CA PHE A 127 -7.04 -11.32 -8.20
C PHE A 127 -5.85 -11.56 -7.29
N ALA A 128 -5.70 -10.77 -6.22
CA ALA A 128 -4.61 -10.96 -5.27
C ALA A 128 -5.12 -10.92 -3.83
N ILE A 129 -4.42 -11.69 -2.99
CA ILE A 129 -4.54 -11.63 -1.54
C ILE A 129 -3.17 -11.20 -1.00
N GLU A 130 -3.17 -10.22 -0.12
CA GLU A 130 -1.97 -9.68 0.52
C GLU A 130 -2.13 -9.72 2.03
N LEU A 131 -1.11 -10.23 2.70
CA LEU A 131 -1.00 -10.28 4.16
C LEU A 131 0.29 -9.59 4.58
N GLY A 132 0.27 -8.87 5.68
CA GLY A 132 1.47 -8.17 6.12
C GLY A 132 1.32 -7.49 7.46
N TYR A 133 2.33 -6.71 7.77
CA TYR A 133 2.43 -5.91 8.98
C TYR A 133 2.79 -4.47 8.62
N GLN A 134 2.20 -3.53 9.34
CA GLN A 134 2.48 -2.10 9.19
C GLN A 134 2.58 -1.46 10.57
N TYR A 135 3.29 -0.34 10.64
CA TYR A 135 3.48 0.38 11.88
C TYR A 135 3.21 1.87 11.68
N GLY A 136 2.31 2.40 12.48
CA GLY A 136 2.01 3.82 12.50
C GLY A 136 1.48 4.21 13.87
N VAL A 137 2.25 5.02 14.58
CA VAL A 137 1.88 5.59 15.88
C VAL A 137 2.19 7.08 15.83
N LYS A 138 1.27 7.89 16.30
CA LYS A 138 1.46 9.33 16.44
C LYS A 138 0.75 9.84 17.69
N GLU A 139 1.50 10.59 18.48
CA GLU A 139 0.96 11.32 19.63
C GLU A 139 0.54 12.73 19.19
N PHE A 140 -0.59 13.20 19.70
CA PHE A 140 -1.10 14.55 19.51
C PHE A 140 -1.32 15.21 20.85
N ASN A 141 -1.11 16.53 20.88
CA ASN A 141 -1.56 17.35 21.99
C ASN A 141 -2.92 17.93 21.60
N VAL A 142 -3.98 17.44 22.22
CA VAL A 142 -5.33 18.00 22.05
C VAL A 142 -5.52 19.12 23.07
N GLN A 143 -5.69 20.34 22.58
CA GLN A 143 -5.91 21.50 23.41
C GLN A 143 -7.43 21.72 23.56
N ASN A 144 -8.02 21.12 24.58
CA ASN A 144 -9.36 21.49 25.02
C ASN A 144 -9.26 22.72 25.93
N HIS A 145 -10.25 23.62 25.89
CA HIS A 145 -10.28 24.93 26.52
C HIS A 145 -9.78 25.00 27.98
N LEU A 146 -9.60 23.87 28.66
CA LEU A 146 -9.18 23.80 30.08
C LEU A 146 -8.07 22.78 30.36
N LEU A 147 -7.76 21.84 29.48
CA LEU A 147 -6.76 20.78 29.70
C LEU A 147 -6.03 20.43 28.42
N GLN A 148 -4.70 20.31 28.49
CA GLN A 148 -3.90 19.66 27.46
C GLN A 148 -3.91 18.16 27.71
N THR A 149 -4.59 17.42 26.86
CA THR A 149 -4.54 15.93 26.88
C THR A 149 -3.68 15.45 25.72
N LYS A 150 -2.86 14.43 25.98
CA LYS A 150 -2.14 13.70 24.93
C LYS A 150 -3.02 12.57 24.46
N GLU A 151 -3.33 12.56 23.20
CA GLU A 151 -4.00 11.44 22.53
C GLU A 151 -3.01 10.72 21.62
N THR A 152 -3.09 9.39 21.59
CA THR A 152 -2.25 8.56 20.74
C THR A 152 -3.11 7.90 19.68
N PHE A 153 -2.76 8.14 18.43
CA PHE A 153 -3.34 7.42 17.31
C PHE A 153 -2.46 6.22 16.96
N GLU A 154 -3.07 5.04 16.90
CA GLU A 154 -2.41 3.80 16.48
C GLU A 154 -3.10 3.23 15.25
N GLU A 155 -2.33 3.01 14.19
CA GLU A 155 -2.83 2.33 13.00
C GLU A 155 -2.95 0.83 13.26
N PHE A 156 -4.00 0.21 12.72
CA PHE A 156 -4.17 -1.24 12.78
C PHE A 156 -2.95 -1.96 12.18
N PRO A 157 -2.27 -2.82 12.95
CA PRO A 157 -0.95 -3.31 12.58
C PRO A 157 -0.95 -4.34 11.45
N LEU A 158 -2.07 -5.01 11.20
CA LEU A 158 -2.16 -6.06 10.18
C LEU A 158 -2.59 -5.49 8.84
N ILE A 159 -1.90 -5.89 7.79
CA ILE A 159 -2.33 -5.71 6.40
C ILE A 159 -3.07 -6.96 5.97
N LEU A 160 -4.33 -6.81 5.58
CA LEU A 160 -5.12 -7.83 4.92
C LEU A 160 -5.85 -7.15 3.75
N ASN A 161 -5.36 -7.41 2.55
CA ASN A 161 -5.89 -6.80 1.34
C ASN A 161 -6.41 -7.85 0.37
N LEU A 162 -7.59 -7.58 -0.17
CA LEU A 162 -8.14 -8.28 -1.34
C LEU A 162 -8.11 -7.32 -2.52
N ARG A 163 -7.47 -7.72 -3.60
CA ARG A 163 -7.28 -6.85 -4.75
C ARG A 163 -7.81 -7.48 -6.01
N TYR A 164 -8.47 -6.68 -6.84
CA TYR A 164 -8.91 -7.06 -8.19
C TYR A 164 -8.39 -6.04 -9.21
N SER A 165 -7.87 -6.53 -10.35
CA SER A 165 -7.26 -5.66 -11.37
C SER A 165 -7.49 -6.17 -12.78
N PHE A 166 -7.55 -5.22 -13.71
CA PHE A 166 -7.53 -5.44 -15.14
C PHE A 166 -6.14 -5.10 -15.69
N TYR A 167 -5.47 -6.06 -16.31
CA TYR A 167 -4.13 -5.88 -16.85
C TYR A 167 -4.17 -5.67 -18.36
N LYS A 168 -3.49 -4.62 -18.79
CA LYS A 168 -3.15 -4.38 -20.20
C LYS A 168 -1.68 -4.73 -20.39
N LYS A 169 -1.41 -5.59 -21.35
CA LYS A 169 -0.06 -5.92 -21.80
C LYS A 169 0.34 -4.89 -22.85
N ARG A 170 1.50 -4.31 -22.70
CA ARG A 170 2.19 -3.52 -23.73
C ARG A 170 3.31 -4.33 -24.35
#